data_a1336814133ac1b8b73cbcda5b356d62
#
_entry.id   a1336814133ac1b8b73cbcda5b356d62
#
_cell.length_a   1.000
_cell.length_b   1.000
_cell.length_c   1.000
_cell.angle_alpha   90.00
_cell.angle_beta   90.00
_cell.angle_gamma   90.00
#
_symmetry.space_group_name_H-M   'P 1'
#
loop_
_entity.id
_entity.type
_entity.pdbx_description
1 polymer ?
#
loop_
_entity_poly.entity_id
_entity_poly.type
_entity_poly.pdbx_seq_one_letter_code
_entity_poly.pdbx_strand_id
1 'polypeptide(L)'
;TAAIYAARANLSPVLVTGFERGGIPGGQLMTTTHVENFPGFPDGVLGPDLMDLMKAQATRWGARLLEADADRIDLSQRPYRIEVEGEVIETQTLIIATGASANRLGLPHEERFWSKGISACAICDGATPQFRNEELAVVGGGDSACEEAVYLTKYGSHVHLLVRSDRLRASAAMSDRVQANPQISVHWNTEVSDVQGDDWLNSLQLRRRDSGVDEQLAVRGMFYAIGHTPNTELVRNQLDCDQTGYLITKPGRPETSM
;
A
#
# COMPACT_ATOMS: atom_id res chain seq x y z
N THR A 1 -4.75 -0.44 -17.03
CA THR A 1 -3.95 0.11 -18.17
C THR A 1 -3.53 -1.00 -19.13
N ALA A 2 -2.82 -2.06 -18.70
CA ALA A 2 -2.32 -3.11 -19.61
C ALA A 2 -3.47 -3.74 -20.44
N ALA A 3 -4.61 -4.04 -19.83
CA ALA A 3 -5.77 -4.59 -20.53
C ALA A 3 -6.30 -3.65 -21.62
N ILE A 4 -6.29 -2.32 -21.39
CA ILE A 4 -6.69 -1.34 -22.40
C ILE A 4 -5.77 -1.43 -23.63
N TYR A 5 -4.46 -1.44 -23.43
CA TYR A 5 -3.50 -1.50 -24.54
C TYR A 5 -3.53 -2.85 -25.27
N ALA A 6 -3.63 -3.96 -24.54
CA ALA A 6 -3.75 -5.28 -25.15
C ALA A 6 -5.05 -5.41 -25.97
N ALA A 7 -6.17 -4.93 -25.46
CA ALA A 7 -7.45 -4.93 -26.19
C ALA A 7 -7.37 -4.05 -27.46
N ARG A 8 -6.77 -2.85 -27.37
CA ARG A 8 -6.56 -1.99 -28.56
C ARG A 8 -5.64 -2.62 -29.59
N ALA A 9 -4.75 -3.51 -29.17
CA ALA A 9 -3.91 -4.30 -30.08
C ALA A 9 -4.60 -5.58 -30.59
N ASN A 10 -5.90 -5.77 -30.34
CA ASN A 10 -6.69 -6.94 -30.71
C ASN A 10 -6.16 -8.27 -30.13
N LEU A 11 -5.58 -8.25 -28.94
CA LEU A 11 -5.03 -9.43 -28.28
C LEU A 11 -6.06 -10.18 -27.40
N SER A 12 -7.32 -9.69 -27.35
CA SER A 12 -8.41 -10.29 -26.58
C SER A 12 -8.03 -10.61 -25.11
N PRO A 13 -7.57 -9.64 -24.33
CA PRO A 13 -7.09 -9.88 -22.99
C PRO A 13 -8.21 -10.29 -22.04
N VAL A 14 -7.89 -11.19 -21.11
CA VAL A 14 -8.71 -11.49 -19.93
C VAL A 14 -8.04 -10.84 -18.74
N LEU A 15 -8.80 -10.08 -17.94
CA LEU A 15 -8.35 -9.44 -16.71
C LEU A 15 -9.07 -10.10 -15.53
N VAL A 16 -8.33 -10.84 -14.73
CA VAL A 16 -8.80 -11.38 -13.44
C VAL A 16 -8.49 -10.34 -12.38
N THR A 17 -9.53 -9.81 -11.73
CA THR A 17 -9.39 -8.61 -10.88
C THR A 17 -9.18 -8.91 -9.40
N GLY A 18 -9.37 -10.17 -8.98
CA GLY A 18 -9.46 -10.55 -7.57
C GLY A 18 -10.86 -10.29 -7.01
N PHE A 19 -11.18 -10.90 -5.87
CA PHE A 19 -12.45 -10.70 -5.18
C PHE A 19 -12.33 -10.85 -3.66
N GLU A 20 -11.78 -11.97 -3.15
CA GLU A 20 -11.67 -12.25 -1.72
C GLU A 20 -10.22 -12.23 -1.21
N ARG A 21 -9.31 -12.94 -1.87
CA ARG A 21 -7.94 -13.18 -1.36
C ARG A 21 -7.01 -11.99 -1.47
N GLY A 22 -7.23 -11.11 -2.43
CA GLY A 22 -6.44 -9.88 -2.64
C GLY A 22 -7.17 -8.60 -2.22
N GLY A 23 -8.35 -8.73 -1.58
CA GLY A 23 -9.24 -7.63 -1.27
C GLY A 23 -10.17 -7.27 -2.43
N ILE A 24 -10.89 -6.18 -2.28
CA ILE A 24 -11.87 -5.71 -3.26
C ILE A 24 -11.17 -5.40 -4.61
N PRO A 25 -11.79 -5.77 -5.77
CA PRO A 25 -11.29 -5.42 -7.09
C PRO A 25 -10.98 -3.93 -7.21
N GLY A 26 -9.72 -3.58 -7.50
CA GLY A 26 -9.24 -2.20 -7.48
C GLY A 26 -8.20 -1.90 -6.41
N GLY A 27 -8.03 -2.82 -5.46
CA GLY A 27 -6.99 -2.77 -4.44
C GLY A 27 -7.08 -1.54 -3.53
N GLN A 28 -5.96 -0.93 -3.22
CA GLN A 28 -5.88 0.20 -2.28
C GLN A 28 -6.72 1.41 -2.67
N LEU A 29 -7.00 1.62 -3.97
CA LEU A 29 -7.87 2.70 -4.43
C LEU A 29 -9.32 2.56 -3.94
N MET A 30 -9.78 1.32 -3.68
CA MET A 30 -11.14 1.09 -3.17
C MET A 30 -11.31 1.51 -1.70
N THR A 31 -10.22 1.67 -0.98
CA THR A 31 -10.22 2.04 0.45
C THR A 31 -9.75 3.47 0.70
N THR A 32 -9.33 4.20 -0.35
CA THR A 32 -8.98 5.62 -0.25
C THR A 32 -10.17 6.51 -0.53
N THR A 33 -10.14 7.73 -0.01
CA THR A 33 -11.18 8.74 -0.27
C THR A 33 -10.93 9.45 -1.60
N HIS A 34 -10.28 10.62 -1.59
CA HIS A 34 -9.97 11.38 -2.79
C HIS A 34 -8.56 11.07 -3.30
N VAL A 35 -8.46 10.78 -4.59
CA VAL A 35 -7.22 10.66 -5.35
C VAL A 35 -6.95 12.00 -6.01
N GLU A 36 -6.04 12.79 -5.44
CA GLU A 36 -5.73 14.15 -5.91
C GLU A 36 -4.52 14.19 -6.85
N ASN A 37 -3.79 13.09 -6.96
CA ASN A 37 -2.53 12.97 -7.70
C ASN A 37 -2.64 12.18 -9.01
N PHE A 38 -3.85 11.85 -9.47
CA PHE A 38 -4.07 11.22 -10.77
C PHE A 38 -4.39 12.28 -11.83
N PRO A 39 -3.56 12.45 -12.87
CA PRO A 39 -3.75 13.49 -13.87
C PRO A 39 -5.09 13.36 -14.62
N GLY A 40 -5.75 14.47 -14.88
CA GLY A 40 -7.04 14.53 -15.59
C GLY A 40 -8.24 14.83 -14.68
N PHE A 41 -8.05 14.89 -13.38
CA PHE A 41 -9.07 15.23 -12.38
C PHE A 41 -8.58 16.38 -11.50
N PRO A 42 -8.79 17.64 -11.94
CA PRO A 42 -8.26 18.83 -11.25
C PRO A 42 -8.80 19.01 -9.83
N ASP A 43 -10.00 18.52 -9.56
CA ASP A 43 -10.66 18.59 -8.25
C ASP A 43 -10.52 17.26 -7.47
N GLY A 44 -9.67 16.33 -7.95
CA GLY A 44 -9.58 14.97 -7.44
C GLY A 44 -10.73 14.07 -7.92
N VAL A 45 -10.67 12.80 -7.58
CA VAL A 45 -11.70 11.80 -7.90
C VAL A 45 -11.74 10.78 -6.73
N LEU A 46 -12.92 10.27 -6.40
CA LEU A 46 -13.00 9.16 -5.44
C LEU A 46 -12.30 7.92 -5.98
N GLY A 47 -11.57 7.22 -5.13
CA GLY A 47 -10.84 6.01 -5.54
C GLY A 47 -11.74 4.97 -6.22
N PRO A 48 -12.90 4.60 -5.65
CA PRO A 48 -13.88 3.72 -6.30
C PRO A 48 -14.34 4.22 -7.67
N ASP A 49 -14.67 5.52 -7.81
CA ASP A 49 -15.11 6.10 -9.08
C ASP A 49 -14.01 6.02 -10.15
N LEU A 50 -12.76 6.26 -9.76
CA LEU A 50 -11.61 6.11 -10.66
C LEU A 50 -11.47 4.67 -11.15
N MET A 51 -11.67 3.68 -10.27
CA MET A 51 -11.62 2.27 -10.64
C MET A 51 -12.75 1.87 -11.58
N ASP A 52 -13.96 2.40 -11.38
CA ASP A 52 -15.10 2.18 -12.28
C ASP A 52 -14.84 2.78 -13.66
N LEU A 53 -14.26 3.98 -13.73
CA LEU A 53 -13.88 4.60 -15.00
C LEU A 53 -12.80 3.78 -15.73
N MET A 54 -11.78 3.29 -15.00
CA MET A 54 -10.73 2.43 -15.59
C MET A 54 -11.30 1.09 -16.09
N LYS A 55 -12.22 0.49 -15.34
CA LYS A 55 -12.95 -0.73 -15.72
C LYS A 55 -13.77 -0.51 -16.99
N ALA A 56 -14.58 0.54 -17.01
CA ALA A 56 -15.38 0.91 -18.16
C ALA A 56 -14.51 1.16 -19.41
N GLN A 57 -13.36 1.81 -19.26
CA GLN A 57 -12.43 2.04 -20.36
C GLN A 57 -11.84 0.73 -20.91
N ALA A 58 -11.45 -0.21 -20.05
CA ALA A 58 -10.94 -1.51 -20.47
C ALA A 58 -12.00 -2.34 -21.21
N THR A 59 -13.21 -2.41 -20.66
CA THR A 59 -14.35 -3.14 -21.23
C THR A 59 -14.77 -2.55 -22.58
N ARG A 60 -14.79 -1.23 -22.73
CA ARG A 60 -15.09 -0.55 -24.00
C ARG A 60 -14.18 -1.00 -25.14
N TRP A 61 -12.95 -1.32 -24.87
CA TRP A 61 -11.99 -1.82 -25.86
C TRP A 61 -12.05 -3.34 -26.08
N GLY A 62 -12.91 -4.05 -25.34
CA GLY A 62 -13.11 -5.48 -25.52
C GLY A 62 -12.29 -6.36 -24.57
N ALA A 63 -11.72 -5.81 -23.49
CA ALA A 63 -11.16 -6.64 -22.44
C ALA A 63 -12.27 -7.41 -21.71
N ARG A 64 -12.10 -8.72 -21.54
CA ARG A 64 -12.96 -9.55 -20.70
C ARG A 64 -12.50 -9.40 -19.25
N LEU A 65 -13.39 -8.92 -18.39
CA LEU A 65 -13.13 -8.83 -16.95
C LEU A 65 -13.79 -10.00 -16.22
N LEU A 66 -13.05 -10.60 -15.29
CA LEU A 66 -13.53 -11.61 -14.35
C LEU A 66 -13.31 -11.06 -12.95
N GLU A 67 -14.40 -10.78 -12.25
CA GLU A 67 -14.38 -10.34 -10.83
C GLU A 67 -14.31 -11.60 -9.96
N ALA A 68 -13.17 -12.25 -9.98
CA ALA A 68 -12.90 -13.52 -9.32
C ALA A 68 -11.42 -13.62 -8.96
N ASP A 69 -11.08 -14.51 -8.05
CA ASP A 69 -9.69 -14.82 -7.71
C ASP A 69 -9.12 -15.86 -8.66
N ALA A 70 -7.84 -15.72 -9.01
CA ALA A 70 -7.09 -16.81 -9.59
C ALA A 70 -6.73 -17.81 -8.49
N ASP A 71 -7.17 -19.06 -8.63
CA ASP A 71 -6.93 -20.12 -7.66
C ASP A 71 -5.54 -20.74 -7.80
N ARG A 72 -5.12 -20.89 -9.05
CA ARG A 72 -3.85 -21.50 -9.42
C ARG A 72 -3.33 -20.97 -10.74
N ILE A 73 -2.00 -20.88 -10.84
CA ILE A 73 -1.29 -20.54 -12.08
C ILE A 73 -0.26 -21.62 -12.35
N ASP A 74 -0.23 -22.13 -13.57
CA ASP A 74 0.78 -23.08 -14.06
C ASP A 74 1.55 -22.42 -15.20
N LEU A 75 2.83 -22.17 -14.97
CA LEU A 75 3.76 -21.58 -15.92
C LEU A 75 4.74 -22.60 -16.52
N SER A 76 4.57 -23.90 -16.23
CA SER A 76 5.52 -24.95 -16.63
C SER A 76 5.64 -25.13 -18.14
N GLN A 77 4.59 -24.81 -18.89
CA GLN A 77 4.58 -24.90 -20.36
C GLN A 77 3.61 -23.88 -20.98
N ARG A 78 3.79 -23.57 -22.24
CA ARG A 78 2.85 -22.73 -23.00
C ARG A 78 1.87 -23.59 -23.78
N PRO A 79 0.59 -23.17 -23.88
CA PRO A 79 -0.01 -22.02 -23.23
C PRO A 79 0.01 -22.15 -21.70
N TYR A 80 0.22 -21.02 -20.99
CA TYR A 80 0.10 -20.97 -19.54
C TYR A 80 -1.36 -21.20 -19.12
N ARG A 81 -1.56 -21.81 -17.94
CA ARG A 81 -2.89 -22.16 -17.46
C ARG A 81 -3.20 -21.43 -16.16
N ILE A 82 -4.34 -20.77 -16.13
CA ILE A 82 -4.84 -20.04 -14.96
C ILE A 82 -6.19 -20.63 -14.59
N GLU A 83 -6.32 -21.15 -13.39
CA GLU A 83 -7.58 -21.65 -12.83
C GLU A 83 -8.30 -20.51 -12.11
N VAL A 84 -9.56 -20.26 -12.46
CA VAL A 84 -10.42 -19.21 -11.91
C VAL A 84 -11.80 -19.82 -11.68
N GLU A 85 -12.23 -19.96 -10.43
CA GLU A 85 -13.55 -20.54 -10.06
C GLU A 85 -13.88 -21.87 -10.77
N GLY A 86 -12.88 -22.72 -10.96
CA GLY A 86 -13.03 -24.02 -11.63
C GLY A 86 -12.95 -23.97 -13.16
N GLU A 87 -12.91 -22.82 -13.79
CA GLU A 87 -12.59 -22.68 -15.20
C GLU A 87 -11.08 -22.59 -15.43
N VAL A 88 -10.60 -23.14 -16.54
CA VAL A 88 -9.21 -23.02 -16.97
C VAL A 88 -9.09 -22.05 -18.12
N ILE A 89 -8.30 -20.99 -17.92
CA ILE A 89 -7.95 -20.02 -18.96
C ILE A 89 -6.56 -20.35 -19.47
N GLU A 90 -6.43 -20.52 -20.77
CA GLU A 90 -5.14 -20.73 -21.44
C GLU A 90 -4.67 -19.45 -22.12
N THR A 91 -3.38 -19.09 -21.93
CA THR A 91 -2.81 -17.89 -22.53
C THR A 91 -1.36 -18.08 -22.94
N GLN A 92 -0.94 -17.37 -24.00
CA GLN A 92 0.45 -17.36 -24.47
C GLN A 92 1.35 -16.45 -23.61
N THR A 93 0.76 -15.41 -22.99
CA THR A 93 1.46 -14.45 -22.16
C THR A 93 0.63 -14.10 -20.93
N LEU A 94 1.29 -13.88 -19.81
CA LEU A 94 0.66 -13.49 -18.54
C LEU A 94 1.31 -12.21 -18.01
N ILE A 95 0.49 -11.28 -17.57
CA ILE A 95 0.94 -10.07 -16.85
C ILE A 95 0.51 -10.22 -15.39
N ILE A 96 1.47 -10.27 -14.50
CA ILE A 96 1.25 -10.35 -13.05
C ILE A 96 1.23 -8.92 -12.50
N ALA A 97 0.09 -8.49 -11.97
CA ALA A 97 -0.14 -7.16 -11.44
C ALA A 97 -0.90 -7.23 -10.11
N THR A 98 -0.54 -8.21 -9.27
CA THR A 98 -1.22 -8.53 -8.01
C THR A 98 -0.94 -7.54 -6.88
N GLY A 99 0.00 -6.62 -7.08
CA GLY A 99 0.33 -5.58 -6.11
C GLY A 99 1.02 -6.11 -4.86
N ALA A 100 0.89 -5.32 -3.78
CA ALA A 100 1.44 -5.64 -2.48
C ALA A 100 0.49 -5.12 -1.38
N SER A 101 0.41 -5.84 -0.29
CA SER A 101 -0.38 -5.46 0.88
C SER A 101 0.50 -4.72 1.89
N ALA A 102 0.04 -3.58 2.39
CA ALA A 102 0.73 -2.86 3.44
C ALA A 102 0.77 -3.72 4.72
N ASN A 103 1.94 -3.81 5.33
CA ASN A 103 2.09 -4.47 6.62
C ASN A 103 1.36 -3.65 7.68
N ARG A 104 0.62 -4.34 8.54
CA ARG A 104 -0.13 -3.76 9.65
C ARG A 104 0.42 -4.23 10.98
N LEU A 105 0.13 -3.49 12.03
CA LEU A 105 0.49 -3.90 13.39
C LEU A 105 -0.48 -4.93 13.98
N GLY A 106 -1.70 -5.01 13.44
CA GLY A 106 -2.76 -5.90 13.96
C GLY A 106 -3.29 -5.43 15.33
N LEU A 107 -3.43 -4.12 15.52
CA LEU A 107 -3.91 -3.53 16.76
C LEU A 107 -5.40 -3.83 16.98
N PRO A 108 -5.88 -3.93 18.24
CA PRO A 108 -7.26 -4.28 18.54
C PRO A 108 -8.32 -3.43 17.82
N HIS A 109 -8.09 -2.13 17.70
CA HIS A 109 -9.06 -1.20 17.08
C HIS A 109 -8.61 -0.65 15.74
N GLU A 110 -7.54 -1.20 15.13
CA GLU A 110 -6.93 -0.72 13.89
C GLU A 110 -7.93 -0.60 12.74
N GLU A 111 -8.76 -1.63 12.54
CA GLU A 111 -9.69 -1.70 11.41
C GLU A 111 -10.74 -0.59 11.43
N ARG A 112 -11.16 -0.17 12.62
CA ARG A 112 -12.13 0.92 12.81
C ARG A 112 -11.61 2.25 12.26
N PHE A 113 -10.31 2.49 12.39
CA PHE A 113 -9.67 3.75 12.02
C PHE A 113 -8.89 3.68 10.70
N TRP A 114 -8.89 2.53 10.04
CA TRP A 114 -8.32 2.42 8.70
C TRP A 114 -9.03 3.37 7.74
N SER A 115 -8.26 4.22 7.03
CA SER A 115 -8.76 5.35 6.22
C SER A 115 -9.53 6.44 7.00
N LYS A 116 -9.59 6.33 8.33
CA LYS A 116 -10.17 7.32 9.24
C LYS A 116 -9.13 7.82 10.25
N GLY A 117 -7.94 8.12 9.77
CA GLY A 117 -6.77 8.53 10.54
C GLY A 117 -5.61 7.55 10.48
N ILE A 118 -5.80 6.30 10.06
CA ILE A 118 -4.71 5.36 9.78
C ILE A 118 -4.55 5.20 8.27
N SER A 119 -3.31 5.33 7.78
CA SER A 119 -2.93 5.14 6.39
C SER A 119 -1.58 4.42 6.29
N ALA A 120 -1.29 3.80 5.15
CA ALA A 120 0.01 3.23 4.81
C ALA A 120 0.70 3.97 3.65
N CYS A 121 0.26 5.20 3.34
CA CYS A 121 0.82 6.01 2.27
C CYS A 121 0.76 7.50 2.63
N ALA A 122 1.83 8.04 3.20
CA ALA A 122 1.90 9.45 3.54
C ALA A 122 1.81 10.37 2.30
N ILE A 123 2.41 9.95 1.18
CA ILE A 123 2.37 10.72 -0.08
C ILE A 123 0.96 10.78 -0.66
N CYS A 124 0.16 9.71 -0.47
CA CYS A 124 -1.21 9.66 -0.96
C CYS A 124 -2.15 10.53 -0.12
N ASP A 125 -2.09 10.37 1.19
CA ASP A 125 -3.13 10.86 2.10
C ASP A 125 -2.68 12.07 2.95
N GLY A 126 -1.36 12.26 3.14
CA GLY A 126 -0.83 13.28 4.07
C GLY A 126 -1.18 14.72 3.73
N ALA A 127 -1.48 15.02 2.45
CA ALA A 127 -1.89 16.35 2.01
C ALA A 127 -3.38 16.64 2.26
N THR A 128 -4.18 15.63 2.58
CA THR A 128 -5.64 15.74 2.71
C THR A 128 -6.05 16.67 3.86
N PRO A 129 -7.19 17.36 3.76
CA PRO A 129 -7.60 18.41 4.71
C PRO A 129 -7.61 17.97 6.18
N GLN A 130 -7.96 16.71 6.46
CA GLN A 130 -8.08 16.19 7.82
C GLN A 130 -6.75 16.09 8.60
N PHE A 131 -5.61 16.14 7.91
CA PHE A 131 -4.28 16.07 8.53
C PHE A 131 -3.57 17.43 8.58
N ARG A 132 -4.16 18.49 7.99
CA ARG A 132 -3.54 19.81 7.95
C ARG A 132 -3.53 20.47 9.31
N ASN A 133 -2.34 20.92 9.73
CA ASN A 133 -2.07 21.56 11.03
C ASN A 133 -2.38 20.66 12.24
N GLU A 134 -2.44 19.35 12.03
CA GLU A 134 -2.65 18.37 13.09
C GLU A 134 -1.33 17.69 13.48
N GLU A 135 -1.29 17.13 14.69
CA GLU A 135 -0.19 16.25 15.09
C GLU A 135 -0.35 14.89 14.42
N LEU A 136 0.73 14.40 13.81
CA LEU A 136 0.73 13.16 13.04
C LEU A 136 1.78 12.20 13.58
N ALA A 137 1.56 10.91 13.42
CA ALA A 137 2.53 9.87 13.78
C ALA A 137 2.94 9.05 12.55
N VAL A 138 4.22 8.67 12.49
CA VAL A 138 4.76 7.69 11.53
C VAL A 138 5.33 6.53 12.31
N VAL A 139 4.93 5.31 11.95
CA VAL A 139 5.43 4.08 12.57
C VAL A 139 6.48 3.46 11.67
N GLY A 140 7.72 3.38 12.13
CA GLY A 140 8.82 2.79 11.40
C GLY A 140 10.17 3.40 11.75
N GLY A 141 11.25 2.88 11.19
CA GLY A 141 12.61 3.37 11.47
C GLY A 141 13.58 3.16 10.31
N GLY A 142 13.09 2.83 9.11
CA GLY A 142 13.85 2.76 7.87
C GLY A 142 13.78 4.05 7.06
N ASP A 143 14.41 4.06 5.87
CA ASP A 143 14.41 5.22 4.97
C ASP A 143 13.00 5.71 4.65
N SER A 144 12.08 4.82 4.30
CA SER A 144 10.68 5.19 4.01
C SER A 144 10.01 5.91 5.17
N ALA A 145 10.22 5.43 6.42
CA ALA A 145 9.65 6.09 7.59
C ALA A 145 10.22 7.51 7.81
N CYS A 146 11.51 7.67 7.57
CA CYS A 146 12.17 8.97 7.66
C CYS A 146 11.70 9.93 6.56
N GLU A 147 11.58 9.44 5.31
CA GLU A 147 11.06 10.20 4.18
C GLU A 147 9.62 10.65 4.41
N GLU A 148 8.75 9.74 4.86
CA GLU A 148 7.36 10.03 5.18
C GLU A 148 7.23 11.02 6.33
N ALA A 149 8.02 10.87 7.39
CA ALA A 149 8.03 11.82 8.50
C ALA A 149 8.42 13.23 8.04
N VAL A 150 9.49 13.36 7.24
CA VAL A 150 9.90 14.64 6.65
C VAL A 150 8.84 15.19 5.69
N TYR A 151 8.21 14.34 4.89
CA TYR A 151 7.15 14.76 3.96
C TYR A 151 5.94 15.35 4.71
N LEU A 152 5.51 14.68 5.77
CA LEU A 152 4.34 15.08 6.56
C LEU A 152 4.52 16.41 7.31
N THR A 153 5.75 16.86 7.58
CA THR A 153 5.98 18.19 8.16
C THR A 153 5.53 19.35 7.26
N LYS A 154 5.27 19.08 5.98
CA LYS A 154 4.69 20.09 5.07
C LYS A 154 3.22 20.38 5.37
N TYR A 155 2.54 19.50 6.04
CA TYR A 155 1.09 19.53 6.25
C TYR A 155 0.69 19.52 7.72
N GLY A 156 1.27 18.63 8.51
CA GLY A 156 1.04 18.54 9.95
C GLY A 156 1.73 19.66 10.74
N SER A 157 1.22 19.95 11.91
CA SER A 157 1.84 20.89 12.85
C SER A 157 3.09 20.28 13.49
N HIS A 158 3.07 18.99 13.76
CA HIS A 158 4.18 18.21 14.31
C HIS A 158 4.09 16.76 13.88
N VAL A 159 5.23 16.05 13.77
CA VAL A 159 5.31 14.65 13.39
C VAL A 159 6.05 13.85 14.45
N HIS A 160 5.43 12.80 14.95
CA HIS A 160 5.98 11.84 15.89
C HIS A 160 6.47 10.61 15.15
N LEU A 161 7.78 10.38 15.07
CA LEU A 161 8.35 9.17 14.48
C LEU A 161 8.51 8.11 15.57
N LEU A 162 7.70 7.05 15.50
CA LEU A 162 7.65 5.98 16.49
C LEU A 162 8.57 4.84 16.07
N VAL A 163 9.66 4.64 16.80
CA VAL A 163 10.73 3.71 16.47
C VAL A 163 10.84 2.64 17.56
N ARG A 164 10.61 1.38 17.22
CA ARG A 164 10.63 0.26 18.18
C ARG A 164 12.01 -0.09 18.74
N SER A 165 13.09 0.44 18.14
CA SER A 165 14.47 0.25 18.55
C SER A 165 15.08 1.55 19.06
N ASP A 166 16.30 1.47 19.58
CA ASP A 166 17.10 2.59 20.06
C ASP A 166 17.80 3.39 18.95
N ARG A 167 17.61 3.01 17.69
CA ARG A 167 18.24 3.64 16.53
C ARG A 167 17.40 3.50 15.26
N LEU A 168 17.59 4.40 14.32
CA LEU A 168 17.10 4.29 12.96
C LEU A 168 17.90 3.24 12.19
N ARG A 169 17.23 2.57 11.26
CA ARG A 169 17.85 1.69 10.24
C ARG A 169 17.98 2.39 8.90
N ALA A 170 17.59 3.66 8.85
CA ALA A 170 17.70 4.52 7.69
C ALA A 170 19.17 4.85 7.37
N SER A 171 19.43 5.31 6.16
CA SER A 171 20.70 5.87 5.75
C SER A 171 21.11 7.04 6.66
N ALA A 172 22.42 7.31 6.80
CA ALA A 172 22.91 8.40 7.62
C ALA A 172 22.28 9.74 7.19
N ALA A 173 22.20 10.00 5.89
CA ALA A 173 21.62 11.25 5.35
C ALA A 173 20.14 11.43 5.74
N MET A 174 19.35 10.36 5.75
CA MET A 174 17.94 10.44 6.17
C MET A 174 17.80 10.54 7.68
N SER A 175 18.64 9.86 8.43
CA SER A 175 18.69 9.97 9.90
C SER A 175 19.03 11.38 10.33
N ASP A 176 20.05 12.00 9.73
CA ASP A 176 20.46 13.38 10.02
C ASP A 176 19.33 14.37 9.68
N ARG A 177 18.66 14.16 8.56
CA ARG A 177 17.54 15.03 8.13
C ARG A 177 16.36 14.99 9.10
N VAL A 178 16.02 13.81 9.62
CA VAL A 178 14.97 13.66 10.65
C VAL A 178 15.39 14.32 11.95
N GLN A 179 16.62 14.05 12.44
CA GLN A 179 17.10 14.58 13.71
C GLN A 179 17.29 16.09 13.70
N ALA A 180 17.62 16.67 12.55
CA ALA A 180 17.76 18.11 12.38
C ALA A 180 16.42 18.85 12.20
N ASN A 181 15.32 18.16 12.00
CA ASN A 181 14.02 18.78 11.74
C ASN A 181 13.29 19.10 13.06
N PRO A 182 13.07 20.39 13.40
CA PRO A 182 12.42 20.79 14.66
C PRO A 182 10.92 20.39 14.74
N GLN A 183 10.30 20.03 13.61
CA GLN A 183 8.92 19.57 13.57
C GLN A 183 8.80 18.04 13.74
N ILE A 184 9.91 17.32 13.97
CA ILE A 184 9.90 15.87 14.15
C ILE A 184 10.40 15.52 15.56
N SER A 185 9.61 14.77 16.30
CA SER A 185 10.02 14.12 17.55
C SER A 185 10.20 12.63 17.34
N VAL A 186 11.38 12.10 17.63
CA VAL A 186 11.66 10.67 17.55
C VAL A 186 11.41 10.01 18.89
N HIS A 187 10.50 9.05 18.93
CA HIS A 187 10.20 8.24 20.11
C HIS A 187 10.91 6.89 19.98
N TRP A 188 12.03 6.77 20.65
CA TRP A 188 12.84 5.55 20.66
C TRP A 188 12.23 4.46 21.56
N ASN A 189 12.50 3.19 21.24
CA ASN A 189 12.01 2.05 22.00
C ASN A 189 10.50 2.08 22.26
N THR A 190 9.73 2.59 21.29
CA THR A 190 8.30 2.86 21.43
C THR A 190 7.51 2.06 20.41
N GLU A 191 6.49 1.39 20.85
CA GLU A 191 5.52 0.65 20.03
C GLU A 191 4.13 1.20 20.25
N VAL A 192 3.29 1.14 19.23
CA VAL A 192 1.85 1.39 19.35
C VAL A 192 1.21 0.11 19.84
N SER A 193 0.47 0.17 20.93
CA SER A 193 -0.26 -0.97 21.50
C SER A 193 -1.75 -0.95 21.15
N ASP A 194 -2.33 0.23 20.94
CA ASP A 194 -3.70 0.40 20.50
C ASP A 194 -3.95 1.81 19.94
N VAL A 195 -5.11 2.01 19.35
CA VAL A 195 -5.57 3.27 18.75
C VAL A 195 -6.95 3.63 19.28
N GLN A 196 -7.21 4.91 19.51
CA GLN A 196 -8.45 5.40 20.09
C GLN A 196 -8.98 6.61 19.32
N GLY A 197 -10.29 6.78 19.39
CA GLY A 197 -11.00 7.90 18.79
C GLY A 197 -12.50 7.66 18.72
N ASP A 198 -13.21 8.64 18.20
CA ASP A 198 -14.65 8.56 17.95
C ASP A 198 -14.89 8.08 16.50
N ASP A 199 -15.31 8.97 15.60
CA ASP A 199 -15.46 8.66 14.17
C ASP A 199 -14.10 8.63 13.45
N TRP A 200 -13.11 9.32 14.02
CA TRP A 200 -11.74 9.45 13.53
C TRP A 200 -10.75 9.15 14.64
N LEU A 201 -9.54 8.75 14.24
CA LEU A 201 -8.40 8.62 15.13
C LEU A 201 -8.14 9.95 15.86
N ASN A 202 -7.93 9.89 17.19
CA ASN A 202 -7.55 11.05 17.99
C ASN A 202 -6.41 10.79 18.97
N SER A 203 -6.05 9.54 19.23
CA SER A 203 -4.89 9.21 20.04
C SER A 203 -4.38 7.79 19.83
N LEU A 204 -3.12 7.59 20.18
CA LEU A 204 -2.44 6.31 20.22
C LEU A 204 -2.14 5.92 21.66
N GLN A 205 -2.28 4.64 21.96
CA GLN A 205 -1.69 4.04 23.15
C GLN A 205 -0.30 3.57 22.78
N LEU A 206 0.70 4.12 23.43
CA LEU A 206 2.10 3.78 23.22
C LEU A 206 2.62 2.94 24.37
N ARG A 207 3.51 2.01 24.08
CA ARG A 207 4.23 1.24 25.08
C ARG A 207 5.74 1.39 24.89
N ARG A 208 6.41 1.81 25.95
CA ARG A 208 7.87 1.88 26.00
C ARG A 208 8.43 0.48 26.19
N ARG A 209 9.26 0.01 25.26
CA ARG A 209 9.87 -1.33 25.32
C ARG A 209 10.96 -1.46 26.36
N ASP A 210 11.63 -0.37 26.69
CA ASP A 210 12.73 -0.32 27.65
C ASP A 210 12.25 -0.32 29.11
N SER A 211 11.11 0.32 29.38
CA SER A 211 10.58 0.49 30.75
C SER A 211 9.24 -0.19 30.98
N GLY A 212 8.54 -0.60 29.91
CA GLY A 212 7.19 -1.15 29.99
C GLY A 212 6.12 -0.12 30.33
N VAL A 213 6.46 1.17 30.34
CA VAL A 213 5.51 2.27 30.65
C VAL A 213 4.57 2.47 29.46
N ASP A 214 3.28 2.60 29.77
CA ASP A 214 2.25 2.95 28.79
C ASP A 214 2.02 4.47 28.82
N GLU A 215 1.92 5.07 27.65
CA GLU A 215 1.72 6.50 27.43
C GLU A 215 0.62 6.72 26.40
N GLN A 216 -0.09 7.84 26.49
CA GLN A 216 -1.04 8.25 25.47
C GLN A 216 -0.46 9.41 24.67
N LEU A 217 -0.56 9.33 23.34
CA LEU A 217 -0.14 10.37 22.40
C LEU A 217 -1.34 10.85 21.59
N ALA A 218 -1.68 12.12 21.72
CA ALA A 218 -2.74 12.72 20.92
C ALA A 218 -2.22 12.97 19.49
N VAL A 219 -2.86 12.37 18.50
CA VAL A 219 -2.56 12.57 17.08
C VAL A 219 -3.82 12.39 16.23
N ARG A 220 -3.91 13.12 15.14
CA ARG A 220 -5.02 13.02 14.19
C ARG A 220 -4.78 11.99 13.10
N GLY A 221 -3.53 11.60 12.87
CA GLY A 221 -3.15 10.64 11.85
C GLY A 221 -1.99 9.76 12.26
N MET A 222 -2.03 8.49 11.84
CA MET A 222 -0.95 7.53 11.98
C MET A 222 -0.65 6.88 10.63
N PHE A 223 0.61 6.95 10.20
CA PHE A 223 1.07 6.42 8.91
C PHE A 223 1.99 5.23 9.13
N TYR A 224 1.68 4.11 8.50
CA TYR A 224 2.51 2.91 8.55
C TYR A 224 3.62 2.96 7.50
N ALA A 225 4.86 3.04 7.94
CA ALA A 225 6.06 2.93 7.13
C ALA A 225 6.88 1.69 7.55
N ILE A 226 6.20 0.55 7.69
CA ILE A 226 6.76 -0.74 8.14
C ILE A 226 6.87 -1.77 7.00
N GLY A 227 6.77 -1.30 5.75
CA GLY A 227 6.93 -2.08 4.53
C GLY A 227 5.64 -2.70 4.01
N HIS A 228 5.80 -3.47 2.93
CA HIS A 228 4.72 -4.16 2.23
C HIS A 228 5.10 -5.63 2.04
N THR A 229 4.09 -6.48 1.93
CA THR A 229 4.25 -7.87 1.52
C THR A 229 3.71 -8.02 0.09
N PRO A 230 4.53 -8.43 -0.89
CA PRO A 230 4.07 -8.60 -2.27
C PRO A 230 3.12 -9.79 -2.38
N ASN A 231 2.06 -9.63 -3.17
CA ASN A 231 1.05 -10.67 -3.40
C ASN A 231 1.52 -11.60 -4.53
N THR A 232 2.52 -12.43 -4.25
CA THR A 232 3.21 -13.29 -5.23
C THR A 232 3.01 -14.79 -4.98
N GLU A 233 2.15 -15.18 -4.05
CA GLU A 233 1.95 -16.56 -3.60
C GLU A 233 1.64 -17.51 -4.76
N LEU A 234 0.84 -17.06 -5.73
CA LEU A 234 0.42 -17.85 -6.88
C LEU A 234 1.58 -18.26 -7.81
N VAL A 235 2.68 -17.52 -7.79
CA VAL A 235 3.77 -17.68 -8.76
C VAL A 235 5.16 -17.77 -8.16
N ARG A 236 5.35 -17.47 -6.86
CA ARG A 236 6.68 -17.41 -6.21
C ARG A 236 7.47 -18.73 -6.24
N ASN A 237 6.80 -19.86 -6.43
CA ASN A 237 7.46 -21.15 -6.56
C ASN A 237 7.83 -21.51 -8.02
N GLN A 238 7.49 -20.66 -8.96
CA GLN A 238 7.69 -20.85 -10.41
C GLN A 238 8.53 -19.72 -11.03
N LEU A 239 8.60 -18.55 -10.38
CA LEU A 239 9.36 -17.39 -10.82
C LEU A 239 10.40 -17.02 -9.76
N ASP A 240 11.49 -16.40 -10.19
CA ASP A 240 12.52 -15.91 -9.30
C ASP A 240 12.00 -14.73 -8.46
N CYS A 241 12.21 -14.81 -7.15
CA CYS A 241 11.87 -13.77 -6.19
C CYS A 241 13.11 -13.32 -5.43
N ASP A 242 13.12 -12.07 -4.99
CA ASP A 242 14.10 -11.57 -4.04
C ASP A 242 13.84 -12.07 -2.61
N GLN A 243 14.70 -11.69 -1.67
CA GLN A 243 14.59 -12.09 -0.27
C GLN A 243 13.33 -11.55 0.44
N THR A 244 12.68 -10.54 -0.13
CA THR A 244 11.46 -9.93 0.39
C THR A 244 10.19 -10.43 -0.31
N GLY A 245 10.34 -11.32 -1.31
CA GLY A 245 9.25 -11.96 -2.03
C GLY A 245 8.80 -11.23 -3.30
N TYR A 246 9.44 -10.14 -3.69
CA TYR A 246 9.15 -9.48 -4.96
C TYR A 246 9.71 -10.25 -6.15
N LEU A 247 8.94 -10.31 -7.23
CA LEU A 247 9.38 -10.94 -8.48
C LEU A 247 10.58 -10.18 -9.07
N ILE A 248 11.62 -10.94 -9.39
CA ILE A 248 12.80 -10.38 -10.06
C ILE A 248 12.49 -10.19 -11.54
N THR A 249 12.71 -8.97 -12.03
CA THR A 249 12.58 -8.63 -13.45
C THR A 249 13.93 -8.26 -14.06
N LYS A 250 14.05 -8.37 -15.38
CA LYS A 250 15.24 -7.90 -16.09
C LYS A 250 15.35 -6.38 -15.95
N PRO A 251 16.54 -5.81 -15.71
CA PRO A 251 16.73 -4.37 -15.59
C PRO A 251 16.12 -3.60 -16.78
N GLY A 252 15.22 -2.64 -16.47
CA GLY A 252 14.55 -1.82 -17.47
C GLY A 252 13.43 -2.52 -18.27
N ARG A 253 13.04 -3.74 -17.91
CA ARG A 253 11.99 -4.51 -18.57
C ARG A 253 11.07 -5.19 -17.56
N PRO A 254 9.78 -5.42 -17.90
CA PRO A 254 8.85 -6.13 -17.03
C PRO A 254 8.96 -7.67 -17.15
N GLU A 255 9.95 -8.17 -17.87
CA GLU A 255 10.16 -9.60 -18.12
C GLU A 255 10.73 -10.28 -16.85
N THR A 256 10.13 -11.41 -16.47
CA THR A 256 10.57 -12.29 -15.38
C THR A 256 11.59 -13.34 -15.85
N SER A 257 11.85 -14.36 -15.03
CA SER A 257 12.75 -15.47 -15.36
C SER A 257 12.21 -16.43 -16.43
N MET A 258 10.92 -16.29 -16.82
CA MET A 258 10.28 -17.13 -17.86
C MET A 258 9.74 -16.31 -19.01
#